data_9ce6c937545348cd974ab90e19762ec8
#
_entry.id   9ce6c937545348cd974ab90e19762ec8
#
_cell.length_a   1.000
_cell.length_b   1.000
_cell.length_c   1.000
_cell.angle_alpha   90.00
_cell.angle_beta   90.00
_cell.angle_gamma   90.00
#
_symmetry.space_group_name_H-M   'P 1'
#
loop_
_entity.id
_entity.type
_entity.pdbx_description
1 polymer ?
#
loop_
_entity_poly.entity_id
_entity_poly.type
_entity_poly.pdbx_seq_one_letter_code
_entity_poly.pdbx_strand_id
1 'polypeptide(L)'
;KREIIMKNPLHYQLSEYDCGPTSMMNALAYLFEREEIPPEAVRNTMLYCLDYHSKEGIPGKRGTSRAVMMFLSNWLNEYGDLGIMSVSSEYLSGRSVYIDGESRINHALNHGGVAVVRLYLEEEHYVLMTGIQNENILLFDPYYWDKPYEQKDILMDDKHPKEYNRIVPFKYFNQENKETIYALGPVEEREAVLIFNEKTKTVPEEVIEYFI
;
A
#
# COMPACT_ATOMS: atom_id res chain seq x y z
N LYS A 1 29.96 -18.34 -1.63
CA LYS A 1 29.08 -17.87 -0.53
C LYS A 1 27.70 -17.74 -1.11
N ARG A 2 26.73 -18.51 -0.64
CA ARG A 2 25.31 -18.20 -0.91
C ARG A 2 25.03 -16.87 -0.24
N GLU A 3 24.74 -15.83 -1.00
CA GLU A 3 24.13 -14.62 -0.45
C GLU A 3 22.80 -15.06 0.17
N ILE A 4 22.64 -14.86 1.46
CA ILE A 4 21.38 -15.09 2.14
C ILE A 4 20.55 -13.83 1.83
N ILE A 5 19.76 -13.91 0.79
CA ILE A 5 18.78 -12.91 0.43
C ILE A 5 17.72 -12.90 1.54
N MET A 6 17.51 -11.77 2.20
CA MET A 6 16.68 -11.72 3.38
C MET A 6 15.72 -10.54 3.37
N LYS A 7 14.44 -10.83 3.11
CA LYS A 7 13.34 -9.86 3.32
C LYS A 7 13.05 -9.69 4.80
N ASN A 8 12.85 -8.46 5.22
CA ASN A 8 12.41 -8.14 6.57
C ASN A 8 10.92 -8.49 6.76
N PRO A 9 10.48 -8.82 7.97
CA PRO A 9 9.07 -8.79 8.31
C PRO A 9 8.49 -7.38 8.12
N LEU A 10 7.21 -7.30 7.80
CA LEU A 10 6.48 -6.03 7.76
C LEU A 10 6.25 -5.52 9.18
N HIS A 11 6.17 -4.20 9.33
CA HIS A 11 6.17 -3.54 10.63
C HIS A 11 4.80 -2.97 10.96
N TYR A 12 4.45 -3.02 12.25
CA TYR A 12 3.34 -2.26 12.79
C TYR A 12 3.76 -0.79 13.02
N GLN A 13 2.78 0.12 12.95
CA GLN A 13 2.99 1.52 13.27
C GLN A 13 3.37 1.72 14.76
N LEU A 14 4.11 2.78 15.03
CA LEU A 14 4.62 3.09 16.37
C LEU A 14 3.68 4.02 17.15
N SER A 15 2.85 4.79 16.45
CA SER A 15 1.93 5.76 17.04
C SER A 15 0.57 5.67 16.34
N GLU A 16 -0.41 6.45 16.81
CA GLU A 16 -1.75 6.52 16.21
C GLU A 16 -1.76 7.18 14.82
N TYR A 17 -0.66 7.78 14.37
CA TYR A 17 -0.64 8.68 13.20
C TYR A 17 0.26 8.23 12.06
N ASP A 18 1.14 7.25 12.26
CA ASP A 18 2.18 6.86 11.30
C ASP A 18 1.82 5.67 10.39
N CYS A 19 0.52 5.40 10.19
CA CYS A 19 0.08 4.37 9.24
C CYS A 19 0.58 4.63 7.81
N GLY A 20 0.60 5.90 7.35
CA GLY A 20 1.08 6.28 6.03
C GLY A 20 2.54 5.92 5.79
N PRO A 21 3.51 6.49 6.53
CA PRO A 21 4.93 6.16 6.37
C PRO A 21 5.21 4.68 6.63
N THR A 22 4.54 4.05 7.59
CA THR A 22 4.72 2.62 7.86
C THR A 22 4.27 1.77 6.67
N SER A 23 3.12 2.07 6.06
CA SER A 23 2.66 1.34 4.87
C SER A 23 3.57 1.55 3.67
N MET A 24 4.12 2.75 3.46
CA MET A 24 5.11 3.02 2.41
C MET A 24 6.41 2.24 2.64
N MET A 25 6.93 2.22 3.86
CA MET A 25 8.14 1.42 4.20
C MET A 25 7.87 -0.07 4.07
N ASN A 26 6.70 -0.54 4.46
CA ASN A 26 6.28 -1.93 4.29
C ASN A 26 6.19 -2.31 2.80
N ALA A 27 5.74 -1.41 1.93
CA ALA A 27 5.73 -1.65 0.48
C ALA A 27 7.15 -1.87 -0.07
N LEU A 28 8.12 -1.06 0.35
CA LEU A 28 9.52 -1.24 -0.03
C LEU A 28 10.08 -2.55 0.55
N ALA A 29 9.82 -2.84 1.82
CA ALA A 29 10.29 -4.08 2.46
C ALA A 29 9.68 -5.35 1.84
N TYR A 30 8.45 -5.26 1.31
CA TYR A 30 7.81 -6.37 0.60
C TYR A 30 8.41 -6.60 -0.79
N LEU A 31 8.68 -5.53 -1.55
CA LEU A 31 9.11 -5.61 -2.94
C LEU A 31 10.62 -5.84 -3.10
N PHE A 32 11.42 -5.36 -2.17
CA PHE A 32 12.87 -5.31 -2.29
C PHE A 32 13.56 -6.08 -1.18
N GLU A 33 14.74 -6.60 -1.48
CA GLU A 33 15.64 -7.10 -0.45
C GLU A 33 16.23 -5.91 0.33
N ARG A 34 16.55 -6.14 1.59
CA ARG A 34 17.05 -5.11 2.51
C ARG A 34 18.24 -4.32 1.93
N GLU A 35 19.11 -5.00 1.20
CA GLU A 35 20.32 -4.45 0.58
C GLU A 35 20.01 -3.55 -0.63
N GLU A 36 18.82 -3.66 -1.20
CA GLU A 36 18.38 -2.86 -2.36
C GLU A 36 17.70 -1.54 -1.94
N ILE A 37 17.34 -1.39 -0.67
CA ILE A 37 16.64 -0.20 -0.16
C ILE A 37 17.67 0.84 0.30
N PRO A 38 17.83 1.97 -0.42
CA PRO A 38 18.78 3.00 -0.02
C PRO A 38 18.30 3.71 1.27
N PRO A 39 19.22 4.10 2.17
CA PRO A 39 18.87 4.76 3.43
C PRO A 39 18.04 6.03 3.25
N GLU A 40 18.22 6.73 2.13
CA GLU A 40 17.46 7.92 1.78
C GLU A 40 15.97 7.62 1.57
N ALA A 41 15.61 6.44 1.06
CA ALA A 41 14.22 6.04 0.89
C ALA A 41 13.50 5.97 2.24
N VAL A 42 14.15 5.36 3.23
CA VAL A 42 13.63 5.29 4.60
C VAL A 42 13.57 6.67 5.22
N ARG A 43 14.68 7.43 5.15
CA ARG A 43 14.77 8.76 5.74
C ARG A 43 13.72 9.72 5.16
N ASN A 44 13.57 9.77 3.85
CA ASN A 44 12.68 10.72 3.20
C ASN A 44 11.21 10.33 3.41
N THR A 45 10.87 9.06 3.40
CA THR A 45 9.51 8.61 3.76
C THR A 45 9.12 9.11 5.16
N MET A 46 9.99 8.93 6.15
CA MET A 46 9.71 9.39 7.51
C MET A 46 9.74 10.92 7.64
N LEU A 47 10.60 11.61 6.89
CA LEU A 47 10.77 13.06 6.99
C LEU A 47 9.58 13.84 6.43
N TYR A 48 9.01 13.37 5.32
CA TYR A 48 7.94 14.08 4.62
C TYR A 48 6.53 13.69 5.08
N CYS A 49 6.36 12.49 5.60
CA CYS A 49 5.09 12.06 6.18
C CYS A 49 4.81 12.76 7.53
N LEU A 50 3.60 12.58 8.05
CA LEU A 50 3.11 13.27 9.26
C LEU A 50 3.05 14.80 9.10
N ASP A 51 2.75 15.25 7.90
CA ASP A 51 2.68 16.66 7.53
C ASP A 51 1.35 17.32 7.89
N TYR A 52 0.29 16.53 8.14
CA TYR A 52 -1.01 17.07 8.50
C TYR A 52 -1.05 17.55 9.96
N HIS A 53 -1.63 18.74 10.14
CA HIS A 53 -1.86 19.32 11.45
C HIS A 53 -3.26 18.97 11.96
N SER A 54 -3.40 18.75 13.26
CA SER A 54 -4.72 18.66 13.90
C SER A 54 -5.50 19.98 13.76
N LYS A 55 -6.78 19.96 14.14
CA LYS A 55 -7.60 21.18 14.17
C LYS A 55 -7.03 22.26 15.10
N GLU A 56 -6.26 21.85 16.11
CA GLU A 56 -5.56 22.72 17.06
C GLU A 56 -4.18 23.18 16.55
N GLY A 57 -3.80 22.81 15.31
CA GLY A 57 -2.52 23.19 14.70
C GLY A 57 -1.31 22.37 15.17
N ILE A 58 -1.53 21.21 15.79
CA ILE A 58 -0.43 20.36 16.26
C ILE A 58 0.10 19.53 15.08
N PRO A 59 1.41 19.64 14.72
CA PRO A 59 1.99 18.90 13.61
C PRO A 59 1.90 17.39 13.78
N GLY A 60 1.64 16.67 12.68
CA GLY A 60 1.60 15.20 12.62
C GLY A 60 0.34 14.55 13.20
N LYS A 61 -0.45 15.28 14.00
CA LYS A 61 -1.63 14.71 14.67
C LYS A 61 -2.88 14.52 13.77
N ARG A 62 -2.67 14.44 12.48
CA ARG A 62 -3.68 14.05 11.50
C ARG A 62 -3.09 13.13 10.41
N GLY A 63 -1.92 12.56 10.71
CA GLY A 63 -1.25 11.60 9.83
C GLY A 63 -0.62 12.25 8.59
N THR A 64 -0.69 11.56 7.47
CA THR A 64 -0.04 11.90 6.20
C THR A 64 -1.05 12.41 5.19
N SER A 65 -0.73 13.53 4.51
CA SER A 65 -1.59 14.12 3.50
C SER A 65 -1.49 13.42 2.14
N ARG A 66 -2.53 13.61 1.32
CA ARG A 66 -2.55 13.19 -0.09
C ARG A 66 -1.40 13.80 -0.90
N ALA A 67 -1.06 15.05 -0.61
CA ALA A 67 0.03 15.75 -1.29
C ALA A 67 1.37 15.07 -1.07
N VAL A 68 1.63 14.60 0.14
CA VAL A 68 2.86 13.87 0.46
C VAL A 68 2.86 12.48 -0.18
N MET A 69 1.75 11.74 -0.18
CA MET A 69 1.69 10.44 -0.84
C MET A 69 1.93 10.55 -2.35
N MET A 70 1.36 11.57 -3.00
CA MET A 70 1.64 11.88 -4.41
C MET A 70 3.10 12.27 -4.62
N PHE A 71 3.67 13.11 -3.74
CA PHE A 71 5.07 13.50 -3.80
C PHE A 71 5.99 12.29 -3.68
N LEU A 72 5.77 11.40 -2.70
CA LEU A 72 6.58 10.19 -2.52
C LEU A 72 6.49 9.25 -3.71
N SER A 73 5.31 9.11 -4.32
CA SER A 73 5.15 8.33 -5.55
C SER A 73 6.02 8.88 -6.69
N ASN A 74 5.97 10.21 -6.94
CA ASN A 74 6.79 10.85 -7.95
C ASN A 74 8.30 10.74 -7.64
N TRP A 75 8.66 10.94 -6.37
CA TRP A 75 10.04 10.84 -5.93
C TRP A 75 10.62 9.41 -6.11
N LEU A 76 9.82 8.36 -5.87
CA LEU A 76 10.22 6.98 -6.16
C LEU A 76 10.46 6.77 -7.66
N ASN A 77 9.65 7.35 -8.54
CA ASN A 77 9.90 7.29 -9.98
C ASN A 77 11.23 7.93 -10.37
N GLU A 78 11.57 9.11 -9.81
CA GLU A 78 12.87 9.73 -10.06
C GLU A 78 14.03 8.83 -9.62
N TYR A 79 13.88 8.09 -8.52
CA TYR A 79 14.87 7.11 -8.07
C TYR A 79 15.02 5.94 -9.06
N GLY A 80 13.91 5.50 -9.65
CA GLY A 80 13.92 4.51 -10.72
C GLY A 80 14.62 5.02 -11.97
N ASP A 81 14.25 6.19 -12.45
CA ASP A 81 14.80 6.82 -13.66
C ASP A 81 16.30 7.09 -13.55
N LEU A 82 16.78 7.45 -12.35
CA LEU A 82 18.19 7.64 -12.05
C LEU A 82 18.96 6.32 -11.85
N GLY A 83 18.27 5.17 -11.85
CA GLY A 83 18.88 3.85 -11.62
C GLY A 83 19.41 3.63 -10.20
N ILE A 84 18.98 4.44 -9.23
CA ILE A 84 19.37 4.31 -7.81
C ILE A 84 18.70 3.10 -7.18
N MET A 85 17.43 2.86 -7.55
CA MET A 85 16.60 1.75 -7.10
C MET A 85 15.72 1.28 -8.26
N SER A 86 15.53 -0.03 -8.42
CA SER A 86 14.72 -0.57 -9.53
C SER A 86 13.23 -0.47 -9.23
N VAL A 87 12.74 0.74 -9.01
CA VAL A 87 11.38 1.03 -8.55
C VAL A 87 10.61 1.84 -9.59
N SER A 88 9.32 1.56 -9.74
CA SER A 88 8.37 2.50 -10.34
C SER A 88 7.16 2.65 -9.43
N SER A 89 6.48 3.78 -9.55
CA SER A 89 5.32 4.09 -8.73
C SER A 89 4.28 4.88 -9.51
N GLU A 90 3.04 4.74 -9.10
CA GLU A 90 1.93 5.47 -9.68
C GLU A 90 0.94 5.90 -8.59
N TYR A 91 0.64 7.20 -8.57
CA TYR A 91 -0.38 7.74 -7.69
C TYR A 91 -1.76 7.71 -8.37
N LEU A 92 -2.73 7.11 -7.71
CA LEU A 92 -4.13 7.06 -8.13
C LEU A 92 -4.99 7.90 -7.20
N SER A 93 -6.05 8.51 -7.76
CA SER A 93 -7.04 9.25 -6.96
C SER A 93 -8.43 9.17 -7.56
N GLY A 94 -9.44 9.43 -6.74
CA GLY A 94 -10.81 9.54 -7.17
C GLY A 94 -11.34 8.24 -7.78
N ARG A 95 -11.95 8.35 -8.96
CA ARG A 95 -12.59 7.23 -9.67
C ARG A 95 -11.64 6.11 -10.11
N SER A 96 -10.34 6.38 -10.14
CA SER A 96 -9.33 5.37 -10.48
C SER A 96 -9.03 4.42 -9.32
N VAL A 97 -9.56 4.70 -8.11
CA VAL A 97 -9.34 3.89 -6.90
C VAL A 97 -10.59 3.11 -6.58
N TYR A 98 -10.57 1.84 -6.94
CA TYR A 98 -11.63 0.86 -6.67
C TYR A 98 -11.05 -0.56 -6.74
N ILE A 99 -11.78 -1.53 -6.22
CA ILE A 99 -11.37 -2.95 -6.18
C ILE A 99 -12.36 -3.76 -7.01
N ASP A 100 -11.91 -4.29 -8.13
CA ASP A 100 -12.57 -5.33 -8.93
C ASP A 100 -11.56 -5.95 -9.91
N GLY A 101 -12.02 -6.91 -10.74
CA GLY A 101 -11.15 -7.64 -11.68
C GLY A 101 -10.39 -6.76 -12.68
N GLU A 102 -10.95 -5.61 -13.05
CA GLU A 102 -10.41 -4.69 -14.06
C GLU A 102 -9.69 -3.47 -13.45
N SER A 103 -9.68 -3.34 -12.12
CA SER A 103 -9.10 -2.19 -11.47
C SER A 103 -7.58 -2.15 -11.59
N ARG A 104 -7.01 -0.93 -11.63
CA ARG A 104 -5.56 -0.72 -11.66
C ARG A 104 -4.87 -1.28 -10.41
N ILE A 105 -5.55 -1.28 -9.26
CA ILE A 105 -5.05 -1.89 -8.04
C ILE A 105 -4.95 -3.41 -8.23
N ASN A 106 -6.03 -4.07 -8.68
CA ASN A 106 -6.01 -5.52 -8.91
C ASN A 106 -4.98 -5.90 -9.99
N HIS A 107 -4.87 -5.09 -11.04
CA HIS A 107 -3.85 -5.29 -12.07
C HIS A 107 -2.44 -5.21 -11.45
N ALA A 108 -2.14 -4.22 -10.62
CA ALA A 108 -0.85 -4.09 -9.95
C ALA A 108 -0.53 -5.31 -9.08
N LEU A 109 -1.48 -5.74 -8.24
CA LEU A 109 -1.31 -6.90 -7.36
C LEU A 109 -1.08 -8.21 -8.13
N ASN A 110 -1.73 -8.39 -9.28
CA ASN A 110 -1.57 -9.56 -10.14
C ASN A 110 -0.25 -9.56 -10.94
N HIS A 111 0.42 -8.40 -11.05
CA HIS A 111 1.66 -8.24 -11.83
C HIS A 111 2.90 -7.95 -10.98
N GLY A 112 2.89 -8.41 -9.74
CA GLY A 112 4.05 -8.31 -8.85
C GLY A 112 4.27 -6.95 -8.21
N GLY A 113 3.28 -6.06 -8.30
CA GLY A 113 3.25 -4.80 -7.57
C GLY A 113 2.50 -4.92 -6.24
N VAL A 114 2.46 -3.80 -5.53
CA VAL A 114 1.67 -3.61 -4.31
C VAL A 114 0.93 -2.28 -4.37
N ALA A 115 -0.05 -2.09 -3.48
CA ALA A 115 -0.76 -0.83 -3.35
C ALA A 115 -0.81 -0.36 -1.91
N VAL A 116 -0.34 0.86 -1.65
CA VAL A 116 -0.60 1.57 -0.39
C VAL A 116 -1.89 2.35 -0.59
N VAL A 117 -2.92 2.01 0.17
CA VAL A 117 -4.28 2.49 -0.06
C VAL A 117 -4.82 3.18 1.19
N ARG A 118 -5.41 4.37 1.01
CA ARG A 118 -6.16 5.02 2.07
C ARG A 118 -7.59 4.48 2.10
N LEU A 119 -8.03 4.13 3.28
CA LEU A 119 -9.36 3.59 3.56
C LEU A 119 -9.82 4.02 4.95
N TYR A 120 -10.93 3.49 5.43
CA TYR A 120 -11.49 3.81 6.72
C TYR A 120 -11.45 2.61 7.67
N LEU A 121 -10.86 2.83 8.83
CA LEU A 121 -10.88 1.94 9.98
C LEU A 121 -11.23 2.82 11.21
N GLU A 122 -12.51 3.16 11.39
CA GLU A 122 -13.04 4.22 12.26
C GLU A 122 -12.62 5.63 11.80
N GLU A 123 -11.33 5.84 11.49
CA GLU A 123 -10.73 7.06 10.94
C GLU A 123 -10.02 6.75 9.61
N GLU A 124 -9.50 7.80 8.95
CA GLU A 124 -8.66 7.66 7.76
C GLU A 124 -7.40 6.86 8.07
N HIS A 125 -7.15 5.80 7.31
CA HIS A 125 -6.09 4.85 7.60
C HIS A 125 -5.43 4.33 6.32
N TYR A 126 -4.10 4.18 6.34
CA TYR A 126 -3.34 3.58 5.24
C TYR A 126 -2.99 2.14 5.56
N VAL A 127 -3.18 1.27 4.57
CA VAL A 127 -2.77 -0.13 4.60
C VAL A 127 -1.95 -0.48 3.36
N LEU A 128 -1.21 -1.58 3.43
CA LEU A 128 -0.51 -2.16 2.29
C LEU A 128 -1.29 -3.37 1.75
N MET A 129 -1.77 -3.30 0.52
CA MET A 129 -2.32 -4.45 -0.20
C MET A 129 -1.20 -5.17 -0.94
N THR A 130 -1.06 -6.48 -0.74
CA THR A 130 0.06 -7.28 -1.24
C THR A 130 -0.34 -8.37 -2.22
N GLY A 131 -1.62 -8.69 -2.33
CA GLY A 131 -2.09 -9.72 -3.24
C GLY A 131 -3.58 -9.92 -3.24
N ILE A 132 -4.03 -10.86 -4.07
CA ILE A 132 -5.42 -11.25 -4.24
C ILE A 132 -5.56 -12.76 -4.10
N GLN A 133 -6.57 -13.21 -3.37
CA GLN A 133 -6.93 -14.61 -3.25
C GLN A 133 -8.46 -14.77 -3.25
N ASN A 134 -9.02 -15.35 -4.31
CA ASN A 134 -10.47 -15.68 -4.39
C ASN A 134 -11.39 -14.52 -4.01
N GLU A 135 -11.32 -13.39 -4.69
CA GLU A 135 -12.09 -12.16 -4.40
C GLU A 135 -11.85 -11.58 -3.00
N ASN A 136 -10.73 -11.89 -2.40
CA ASN A 136 -10.25 -11.26 -1.19
C ASN A 136 -8.93 -10.53 -1.46
N ILE A 137 -8.73 -9.40 -0.81
CA ILE A 137 -7.44 -8.73 -0.74
C ILE A 137 -6.64 -9.32 0.42
N LEU A 138 -5.40 -9.68 0.13
CA LEU A 138 -4.38 -9.92 1.15
C LEU A 138 -3.76 -8.56 1.47
N LEU A 139 -3.84 -8.11 2.70
CA LEU A 139 -3.29 -6.82 3.10
C LEU A 139 -2.53 -6.91 4.42
N PHE A 140 -1.56 -6.04 4.57
CA PHE A 140 -0.92 -5.78 5.84
C PHE A 140 -1.45 -4.46 6.40
N ASP A 141 -2.20 -4.60 7.50
CA ASP A 141 -2.67 -3.47 8.29
C ASP A 141 -1.58 -3.12 9.32
N PRO A 142 -0.98 -1.91 9.27
CA PRO A 142 0.04 -1.53 10.22
C PRO A 142 -0.50 -1.26 11.62
N TYR A 143 -1.82 -1.08 11.79
CA TYR A 143 -2.42 -0.93 13.11
C TYR A 143 -2.50 -2.29 13.81
N TYR A 144 -1.79 -2.43 14.92
CA TYR A 144 -1.82 -3.69 15.68
C TYR A 144 -3.18 -3.86 16.35
N TRP A 145 -3.86 -4.94 16.02
CA TRP A 145 -5.16 -5.30 16.57
C TRP A 145 -5.19 -6.81 16.84
N ASP A 146 -5.53 -7.21 18.05
CA ASP A 146 -5.53 -8.61 18.52
C ASP A 146 -6.94 -9.17 18.77
N LYS A 147 -7.99 -8.34 18.60
CA LYS A 147 -9.37 -8.76 18.78
C LYS A 147 -10.02 -9.14 17.45
N PRO A 148 -10.86 -10.18 17.40
CA PRO A 148 -11.57 -10.51 16.17
C PRO A 148 -12.53 -9.37 15.79
N TYR A 149 -12.66 -9.14 14.47
CA TYR A 149 -13.65 -8.21 13.94
C TYR A 149 -15.07 -8.74 14.15
N GLU A 150 -16.06 -7.85 14.22
CA GLU A 150 -17.47 -8.23 14.20
C GLU A 150 -17.83 -8.95 12.89
N GLN A 151 -17.22 -8.53 11.79
CA GLN A 151 -17.32 -9.13 10.46
C GLN A 151 -16.52 -10.43 10.42
N LYS A 152 -17.20 -11.57 10.55
CA LYS A 152 -16.56 -12.89 10.66
C LYS A 152 -15.82 -13.35 9.42
N ASP A 153 -16.05 -12.71 8.28
CA ASP A 153 -15.38 -12.99 7.00
C ASP A 153 -14.14 -12.11 6.75
N ILE A 154 -13.82 -11.19 7.65
CA ILE A 154 -12.51 -10.54 7.72
C ILE A 154 -11.61 -11.39 8.61
N LEU A 155 -10.63 -12.03 7.99
CA LEU A 155 -9.74 -12.95 8.70
C LEU A 155 -8.46 -12.24 9.12
N MET A 156 -8.03 -12.53 10.34
CA MET A 156 -6.73 -12.13 10.87
C MET A 156 -5.77 -13.30 10.71
N ASP A 157 -4.57 -13.04 10.21
CA ASP A 157 -3.54 -14.05 10.02
C ASP A 157 -2.16 -13.48 10.39
N ASP A 158 -1.57 -14.01 11.44
CA ASP A 158 -0.24 -13.64 11.96
C ASP A 158 0.90 -14.55 11.46
N LYS A 159 0.58 -15.54 10.62
CA LYS A 159 1.54 -16.55 10.17
C LYS A 159 2.36 -16.07 8.95
N HIS A 160 1.98 -14.97 8.34
CA HIS A 160 2.60 -14.42 7.13
C HIS A 160 3.24 -13.04 7.37
N PRO A 161 4.17 -12.90 8.33
CA PRO A 161 4.67 -11.60 8.79
C PRO A 161 5.44 -10.81 7.73
N LYS A 162 5.73 -11.41 6.57
CA LYS A 162 6.43 -10.78 5.44
C LYS A 162 5.49 -10.44 4.28
N GLU A 163 4.20 -10.75 4.41
CA GLU A 163 3.27 -10.68 3.29
C GLU A 163 1.97 -9.93 3.65
N TYR A 164 1.23 -10.44 4.61
CA TYR A 164 -0.05 -9.87 5.03
C TYR A 164 -0.39 -10.29 6.47
N ASN A 165 -1.35 -9.58 7.07
CA ASN A 165 -1.92 -9.93 8.36
C ASN A 165 -3.46 -9.92 8.37
N ARG A 166 -4.08 -9.60 7.23
CA ARG A 166 -5.54 -9.61 7.05
C ARG A 166 -5.91 -10.18 5.67
N ILE A 167 -7.05 -10.86 5.63
CA ILE A 167 -7.72 -11.32 4.40
C ILE A 167 -9.10 -10.70 4.40
N VAL A 168 -9.35 -9.78 3.46
CA VAL A 168 -10.56 -8.94 3.44
C VAL A 168 -11.31 -9.09 2.12
N PRO A 169 -12.59 -9.49 2.14
CA PRO A 169 -13.41 -9.61 0.92
C PRO A 169 -13.58 -8.28 0.17
N PHE A 170 -13.59 -8.34 -1.16
CA PHE A 170 -13.74 -7.17 -2.06
C PHE A 170 -14.96 -6.30 -1.72
N LYS A 171 -16.04 -6.88 -1.25
CA LYS A 171 -17.29 -6.18 -0.94
C LYS A 171 -17.17 -5.05 0.07
N TYR A 172 -16.13 -5.05 0.91
CA TYR A 172 -15.90 -4.01 1.90
C TYR A 172 -15.30 -2.74 1.30
N PHE A 173 -14.47 -2.86 0.27
CA PHE A 173 -13.64 -1.75 -0.20
C PHE A 173 -14.41 -0.65 -0.94
N ASN A 174 -15.28 -0.99 -1.89
CA ASN A 174 -15.93 0.02 -2.74
C ASN A 174 -17.06 0.80 -2.06
N GLN A 175 -17.27 0.61 -0.78
CA GLN A 175 -18.27 1.31 0.01
C GLN A 175 -17.90 2.79 0.19
N GLU A 176 -18.88 3.69 0.08
CA GLU A 176 -18.71 5.12 0.34
C GLU A 176 -18.95 5.49 1.81
N ASN A 177 -19.68 4.63 2.54
CA ASN A 177 -19.94 4.84 3.96
C ASN A 177 -18.65 4.61 4.77
N LYS A 178 -18.16 5.68 5.39
CA LYS A 178 -16.95 5.71 6.22
C LYS A 178 -17.01 4.86 7.49
N GLU A 179 -18.20 4.47 7.92
CA GLU A 179 -18.39 3.56 9.06
C GLU A 179 -18.18 2.08 8.68
N THR A 180 -18.13 1.79 7.36
CA THR A 180 -17.83 0.43 6.90
C THR A 180 -16.34 0.19 7.01
N ILE A 181 -15.98 -0.84 7.76
CA ILE A 181 -14.57 -1.23 7.94
C ILE A 181 -13.91 -1.50 6.58
N TYR A 182 -12.70 -0.96 6.39
CA TYR A 182 -11.92 -1.03 5.16
C TYR A 182 -12.58 -0.38 3.92
N ALA A 183 -13.64 0.43 4.09
CA ALA A 183 -14.23 1.19 2.99
C ALA A 183 -13.21 2.17 2.39
N LEU A 184 -13.21 2.31 1.07
CA LEU A 184 -12.47 3.36 0.37
C LEU A 184 -13.07 4.76 0.57
N GLY A 185 -14.32 4.82 1.06
CA GLY A 185 -15.04 6.06 1.31
C GLY A 185 -15.52 6.76 0.03
N PRO A 186 -15.93 8.04 0.15
CA PRO A 186 -16.39 8.85 -0.97
C PRO A 186 -15.37 8.90 -2.10
N VAL A 187 -15.84 8.83 -3.34
CA VAL A 187 -14.97 8.71 -4.54
C VAL A 187 -13.91 9.82 -4.60
N GLU A 188 -14.27 11.07 -4.30
CA GLU A 188 -13.37 12.22 -4.33
C GLU A 188 -12.28 12.19 -3.27
N GLU A 189 -12.45 11.37 -2.23
CA GLU A 189 -11.49 11.22 -1.13
C GLU A 189 -10.55 10.05 -1.35
N ARG A 190 -10.82 9.16 -2.31
CA ARG A 190 -10.04 7.95 -2.54
C ARG A 190 -8.66 8.24 -3.08
N GLU A 191 -7.68 7.49 -2.61
CA GLU A 191 -6.32 7.54 -3.12
C GLU A 191 -5.58 6.22 -2.89
N ALA A 192 -4.60 5.96 -3.75
CA ALA A 192 -3.69 4.83 -3.64
C ALA A 192 -2.34 5.16 -4.29
N VAL A 193 -1.29 4.51 -3.81
CA VAL A 193 0.03 4.51 -4.45
C VAL A 193 0.35 3.09 -4.86
N LEU A 194 0.46 2.85 -6.15
CA LEU A 194 0.96 1.59 -6.70
C LEU A 194 2.49 1.64 -6.74
N ILE A 195 3.15 0.56 -6.32
CA ILE A 195 4.61 0.47 -6.32
C ILE A 195 5.02 -0.87 -6.90
N PHE A 196 6.07 -0.86 -7.73
CA PHE A 196 6.61 -2.04 -8.37
C PHE A 196 8.12 -2.12 -8.18
N ASN A 197 8.62 -3.34 -8.12
CA ASN A 197 10.03 -3.62 -8.39
C ASN A 197 10.14 -4.00 -9.87
N GLU A 198 10.79 -3.17 -10.68
CA GLU A 198 10.91 -3.36 -12.12
C GLU A 198 11.67 -4.64 -12.52
N LYS A 199 12.45 -5.24 -11.61
CA LYS A 199 13.11 -6.54 -11.83
C LYS A 199 12.16 -7.72 -11.71
N THR A 200 11.08 -7.59 -10.94
CA THR A 200 10.13 -8.69 -10.65
C THR A 200 8.72 -8.43 -11.18
N LYS A 201 8.48 -7.23 -11.69
CA LYS A 201 7.21 -6.87 -12.34
C LYS A 201 6.96 -7.75 -13.54
N THR A 202 5.80 -8.39 -13.57
CA THR A 202 5.36 -9.16 -14.73
C THR A 202 4.59 -8.26 -15.69
N VAL A 203 4.98 -8.28 -16.96
CA VAL A 203 4.24 -7.59 -18.02
C VAL A 203 3.20 -8.58 -18.56
N PRO A 204 1.93 -8.17 -18.76
CA PRO A 204 0.97 -9.02 -19.46
C PRO A 204 1.55 -9.45 -20.81
N GLU A 205 1.42 -10.72 -21.19
CA GLU A 205 1.74 -11.13 -22.55
C GLU A 205 0.85 -10.32 -23.49
N GLU A 206 1.46 -9.46 -24.33
CA GLU A 206 0.75 -8.84 -25.43
C GLU A 206 0.29 -9.96 -26.37
N VAL A 207 -1.02 -10.21 -26.38
CA VAL A 207 -1.62 -11.05 -27.39
C VAL A 207 -1.53 -10.28 -28.71
N ILE A 208 -0.46 -10.55 -29.47
CA ILE A 208 -0.35 -10.04 -30.85
C ILE A 208 -1.39 -10.80 -31.67
N GLU A 209 -2.59 -10.26 -31.77
CA GLU A 209 -3.55 -10.71 -32.78
C GLU A 209 -2.98 -10.35 -34.17
N TYR A 210 -2.38 -11.34 -34.83
CA TYR A 210 -2.10 -11.22 -36.24
C TYR A 210 -3.45 -11.24 -36.99
N PHE A 211 -3.92 -10.07 -37.39
CA PHE A 211 -4.96 -10.01 -38.43
C PHE A 211 -4.33 -10.50 -39.77
N ILE A 212 -4.70 -11.72 -40.17
CA ILE A 212 -4.44 -12.26 -41.50
C ILE A 212 -5.58 -11.85 -42.44
#